data_001c9289169a9a668fc79d6fe4739443
#
_entry.id   001c9289169a9a668fc79d6fe4739443
#
_cell.length_a   1.000
_cell.length_b   1.000
_cell.length_c   1.000
_cell.angle_alpha   90.00
_cell.angle_beta   90.00
_cell.angle_gamma   90.00
#
_symmetry.space_group_name_H-M   'P 1'
#
loop_
_entity.id
_entity.type
_entity.pdbx_description
1 polymer ?
#
loop_
_entity_poly.entity_id
_entity_poly.type
_entity_poly.pdbx_seq_one_letter_code
_entity_poly.pdbx_strand_id
1 'polypeptide(L)'
;MTTVLLADDDYTMVSLLKTLLGMEGYQVVTLLDKTGNVLENIRAAKPDFLLIDVYLGDRNGLDLVREIRQTPDLKNIKIIVASGIDKSEECLQAGADYFLLKPYMPNDLFDVLRA
;
A
#
# COMPACT_ATOMS: atom_id res chain seq x y z
N MET A 1 1.54 -5.86 17.07
CA MET A 1 2.05 -4.65 16.39
C MET A 1 1.51 -4.61 14.97
N THR A 2 0.95 -3.48 14.58
CA THR A 2 0.39 -3.33 13.24
C THR A 2 1.50 -3.20 12.22
N THR A 3 1.45 -4.01 11.17
CA THR A 3 2.45 -4.03 10.10
C THR A 3 1.90 -3.35 8.87
N VAL A 4 2.66 -2.39 8.35
CA VAL A 4 2.34 -1.65 7.13
C VAL A 4 3.39 -1.99 6.08
N LEU A 5 2.94 -2.49 4.92
CA LEU A 5 3.81 -2.76 3.78
C LEU A 5 3.71 -1.61 2.79
N LEU A 6 4.85 -1.02 2.45
CA LEU A 6 4.93 0.10 1.51
C LEU A 6 5.40 -0.39 0.16
N ALA A 7 4.60 -0.15 -0.86
CA ALA A 7 4.90 -0.51 -2.25
C ALA A 7 4.81 0.75 -3.12
N ASP A 8 5.90 1.51 -3.18
CA ASP A 8 5.99 2.78 -3.89
C ASP A 8 7.40 2.92 -4.49
N ASP A 9 7.50 3.50 -5.67
CA ASP A 9 8.78 3.74 -6.34
C ASP A 9 9.46 5.02 -5.86
N ASP A 10 8.75 5.89 -5.15
CA ASP A 10 9.31 7.12 -4.62
C ASP A 10 10.12 6.83 -3.36
N TYR A 11 11.42 6.70 -3.53
CA TYR A 11 12.34 6.33 -2.46
C TYR A 11 12.34 7.33 -1.31
N THR A 12 12.23 8.62 -1.64
CA THR A 12 12.20 9.68 -0.63
C THR A 12 10.95 9.57 0.23
N MET A 13 9.80 9.36 -0.41
CA MET A 13 8.54 9.22 0.31
C MET A 13 8.53 7.96 1.17
N VAL A 14 9.05 6.84 0.65
CA VAL A 14 9.12 5.58 1.40
C VAL A 14 9.98 5.76 2.64
N SER A 15 11.15 6.39 2.51
CA SER A 15 12.04 6.63 3.65
C SER A 15 11.38 7.49 4.71
N LEU A 16 10.70 8.56 4.29
CA LEU A 16 9.99 9.45 5.20
C LEU A 16 8.88 8.72 5.95
N LEU A 17 8.05 7.99 5.22
CA LEU A 17 6.94 7.25 5.82
C LEU A 17 7.44 6.16 6.77
N LYS A 18 8.51 5.47 6.41
CA LYS A 18 9.10 4.44 7.27
C LYS A 18 9.50 5.03 8.62
N THR A 19 10.15 6.20 8.60
CA THR A 19 10.56 6.89 9.81
C THR A 19 9.35 7.32 10.64
N LEU A 20 8.39 8.01 10.01
CA LEU A 20 7.23 8.55 10.71
C LEU A 20 6.34 7.46 11.29
N LEU A 21 6.07 6.41 10.51
CA LEU A 21 5.25 5.29 10.97
C LEU A 21 5.94 4.53 12.10
N GLY A 22 7.26 4.34 11.99
CA GLY A 22 8.03 3.70 13.06
C GLY A 22 7.94 4.46 14.38
N MET A 23 7.96 5.80 14.33
CA MET A 23 7.82 6.63 15.51
C MET A 23 6.44 6.49 16.17
N GLU A 24 5.42 6.15 15.39
CA GLU A 24 4.06 5.95 15.90
C GLU A 24 3.80 4.51 16.32
N GLY A 25 4.81 3.66 16.31
CA GLY A 25 4.70 2.28 16.79
C GLY A 25 4.31 1.26 15.75
N TYR A 26 4.26 1.63 14.46
CA TYR A 26 4.00 0.67 13.39
C TYR A 26 5.25 -0.07 12.99
N GLN A 27 5.10 -1.34 12.63
CA GLN A 27 6.17 -2.09 11.98
C GLN A 27 6.04 -1.84 10.48
N VAL A 28 7.13 -1.39 9.85
CA VAL A 28 7.12 -1.02 8.44
C VAL A 28 8.01 -1.97 7.65
N VAL A 29 7.45 -2.51 6.57
CA VAL A 29 8.17 -3.35 5.62
C VAL A 29 8.06 -2.68 4.25
N THR A 30 9.15 -2.67 3.49
CA THR A 30 9.13 -2.13 2.13
C THR A 30 9.16 -3.27 1.14
N LEU A 31 8.40 -3.14 0.06
CA LEU A 31 8.40 -4.11 -1.02
C LEU A 31 9.59 -3.80 -1.92
N LEU A 32 10.65 -4.63 -1.82
CA LEU A 32 11.90 -4.40 -2.54
C LEU A 32 11.85 -4.93 -3.96
N ASP A 33 11.23 -6.09 -4.16
CA ASP A 33 11.10 -6.70 -5.49
C ASP A 33 9.70 -6.47 -6.02
N LYS A 34 9.59 -5.56 -6.99
CA LYS A 34 8.32 -5.18 -7.59
C LYS A 34 8.08 -5.87 -8.94
N THR A 35 9.05 -6.65 -9.41
CA THR A 35 8.98 -7.31 -10.72
C THR A 35 8.84 -8.82 -10.63
N GLY A 36 9.20 -9.42 -9.50
CA GLY A 36 9.13 -10.86 -9.30
C GLY A 36 7.78 -11.30 -8.77
N ASN A 37 7.79 -12.23 -7.84
CA ASN A 37 6.56 -12.76 -7.26
C ASN A 37 6.08 -11.85 -6.12
N VAL A 38 5.37 -10.78 -6.49
CA VAL A 38 4.91 -9.76 -5.55
C VAL A 38 3.97 -10.36 -4.51
N LEU A 39 3.08 -11.26 -4.92
CA LEU A 39 2.15 -11.90 -3.99
C LEU A 39 2.87 -12.71 -2.92
N GLU A 40 3.94 -13.41 -3.29
CA GLU A 40 4.75 -14.15 -2.32
C GLU A 40 5.44 -13.21 -1.32
N ASN A 41 5.93 -12.07 -1.80
CA ASN A 41 6.56 -11.08 -0.94
C ASN A 41 5.55 -10.47 0.05
N ILE A 42 4.33 -10.20 -0.41
CA ILE A 42 3.25 -9.72 0.45
C ILE A 42 2.90 -10.79 1.49
N ARG A 43 2.78 -12.05 1.05
CA ARG A 43 2.46 -13.16 1.94
C ARG A 43 3.51 -13.33 3.02
N ALA A 44 4.79 -13.20 2.66
CA ALA A 44 5.90 -13.31 3.61
C ALA A 44 5.89 -12.18 4.66
N ALA A 45 5.50 -10.99 4.25
CA ALA A 45 5.47 -9.84 5.15
C ALA A 45 4.30 -9.86 6.12
N LYS A 46 3.22 -10.57 5.79
CA LYS A 46 1.99 -10.66 6.59
C LYS A 46 1.50 -9.30 7.06
N PRO A 47 1.28 -8.34 6.14
CA PRO A 47 0.91 -6.99 6.54
C PRO A 47 -0.56 -6.90 6.96
N ASP A 48 -0.85 -5.97 7.85
CA ASP A 48 -2.22 -5.59 8.16
C ASP A 48 -2.73 -4.55 7.14
N PHE A 49 -1.82 -3.68 6.69
CA PHE A 49 -2.10 -2.66 5.69
C PHE A 49 -1.10 -2.75 4.55
N LEU A 50 -1.58 -2.50 3.33
CA LEU A 50 -0.73 -2.32 2.15
C LEU A 50 -0.99 -0.93 1.60
N LEU A 51 0.06 -0.11 1.54
CA LEU A 51 0.01 1.19 0.85
C LEU A 51 0.70 1.01 -0.49
N ILE A 52 -0.05 1.15 -1.56
CA ILE A 52 0.44 0.88 -2.91
C ILE A 52 0.14 2.05 -3.85
N ASP A 53 1.12 2.39 -4.69
CA ASP A 53 0.94 3.38 -5.74
C ASP A 53 0.25 2.73 -6.95
N VAL A 54 -0.65 3.46 -7.61
CA VAL A 54 -1.27 3.00 -8.87
C VAL A 54 -0.20 2.65 -9.89
N TYR A 55 0.86 3.46 -9.95
CA TYR A 55 1.98 3.22 -10.86
C TYR A 55 3.14 2.64 -10.07
N LEU A 56 3.30 1.33 -10.10
CA LEU A 56 4.33 0.60 -9.36
C LEU A 56 5.31 0.00 -10.36
N GLY A 57 6.37 0.75 -10.70
CA GLY A 57 7.31 0.35 -11.73
C GLY A 57 6.58 0.16 -13.06
N ASP A 58 6.75 -1.00 -13.67
CA ASP A 58 6.06 -1.38 -14.91
C ASP A 58 4.68 -1.99 -14.66
N ARG A 59 4.28 -2.11 -13.38
CA ARG A 59 3.02 -2.74 -13.01
C ARG A 59 1.94 -1.70 -12.76
N ASN A 60 0.71 -2.08 -13.07
CA ASN A 60 -0.46 -1.32 -12.66
C ASN A 60 -0.86 -1.79 -11.26
N GLY A 61 -0.82 -0.88 -10.29
CA GLY A 61 -1.15 -1.22 -8.90
C GLY A 61 -2.58 -1.70 -8.74
N LEU A 62 -3.51 -1.25 -9.58
CA LEU A 62 -4.91 -1.69 -9.51
C LEU A 62 -5.05 -3.16 -9.90
N ASP A 63 -4.26 -3.62 -10.87
CA ASP A 63 -4.25 -5.05 -11.23
C ASP A 63 -3.77 -5.89 -10.06
N LEU A 64 -2.76 -5.41 -9.34
CA LEU A 64 -2.27 -6.10 -8.15
C LEU A 64 -3.33 -6.14 -7.05
N VAL A 65 -4.06 -5.05 -6.86
CA VAL A 65 -5.17 -5.02 -5.89
C VAL A 65 -6.19 -6.10 -6.22
N ARG A 66 -6.58 -6.22 -7.49
CA ARG A 66 -7.52 -7.26 -7.93
C ARG A 66 -7.00 -8.64 -7.65
N GLU A 67 -5.71 -8.89 -7.93
CA GLU A 67 -5.08 -10.19 -7.66
C GLU A 67 -5.11 -10.52 -6.17
N ILE A 68 -4.81 -9.56 -5.31
CA ILE A 68 -4.83 -9.74 -3.86
C ILE A 68 -6.23 -10.13 -3.39
N ARG A 69 -7.26 -9.44 -3.89
CA ARG A 69 -8.65 -9.73 -3.50
C ARG A 69 -9.12 -11.11 -3.97
N GLN A 70 -8.49 -11.66 -5.00
CA GLN A 70 -8.80 -13.00 -5.51
C GLN A 70 -7.96 -14.09 -4.86
N THR A 71 -7.00 -13.73 -4.01
CA THR A 71 -6.11 -14.68 -3.34
C THR A 71 -6.64 -14.91 -1.91
N PRO A 72 -7.13 -16.12 -1.59
CA PRO A 72 -7.86 -16.36 -0.33
C PRO A 72 -7.12 -15.97 0.94
N ASP A 73 -5.80 -16.21 1.00
CA ASP A 73 -5.02 -15.90 2.20
C ASP A 73 -4.59 -14.44 2.29
N LEU A 74 -4.84 -13.64 1.26
CA LEU A 74 -4.46 -12.23 1.21
C LEU A 74 -5.65 -11.28 1.13
N LYS A 75 -6.84 -11.79 0.89
CA LYS A 75 -8.01 -10.94 0.56
C LYS A 75 -8.47 -10.02 1.69
N ASN A 76 -8.04 -10.27 2.92
CA ASN A 76 -8.48 -9.49 4.08
C ASN A 76 -7.50 -8.36 4.46
N ILE A 77 -6.40 -8.21 3.71
CA ILE A 77 -5.47 -7.11 3.94
C ILE A 77 -6.17 -5.79 3.62
N LYS A 78 -5.99 -4.79 4.49
CA LYS A 78 -6.50 -3.45 4.22
C LYS A 78 -5.60 -2.79 3.20
N ILE A 79 -6.18 -2.31 2.10
CA ILE A 79 -5.42 -1.76 0.98
C ILE A 79 -5.71 -0.28 0.83
N ILE A 80 -4.64 0.52 0.84
CA ILE A 80 -4.66 1.95 0.61
C ILE A 80 -3.93 2.19 -0.71
N VAL A 81 -4.62 2.80 -1.69
CA VAL A 81 -4.01 3.13 -2.97
C VAL A 81 -3.75 4.62 -3.03
N ALA A 82 -2.58 5.00 -3.54
CA ALA A 82 -2.20 6.40 -3.70
C ALA A 82 -1.90 6.70 -5.17
N SER A 83 -2.24 7.89 -5.63
CA SER A 83 -1.96 8.34 -6.99
C SER A 83 -1.93 9.86 -7.06
N GLY A 84 -1.16 10.39 -8.01
CA GLY A 84 -1.14 11.82 -8.31
C GLY A 84 -2.34 12.29 -9.12
N ILE A 85 -3.16 11.37 -9.59
CA ILE A 85 -4.39 11.64 -10.35
C ILE A 85 -5.53 11.00 -9.59
N ASP A 86 -6.68 11.66 -9.54
CA ASP A 86 -7.85 11.11 -8.84
C ASP A 86 -8.38 9.89 -9.58
N LYS A 87 -8.08 8.71 -9.03
CA LYS A 87 -8.55 7.40 -9.49
C LYS A 87 -9.35 6.70 -8.40
N SER A 88 -9.96 7.48 -7.50
CA SER A 88 -10.64 6.91 -6.34
C SER A 88 -11.72 5.90 -6.73
N GLU A 89 -12.50 6.19 -7.77
CA GLU A 89 -13.56 5.28 -8.21
C GLU A 89 -12.99 3.97 -8.72
N GLU A 90 -11.98 4.03 -9.60
CA GLU A 90 -11.34 2.82 -10.12
C GLU A 90 -10.66 2.01 -9.03
N CYS A 91 -10.07 2.69 -8.04
CA CYS A 91 -9.43 2.03 -6.91
C CYS A 91 -10.44 1.25 -6.09
N LEU A 92 -11.58 1.86 -5.77
CA LEU A 92 -12.61 1.20 -4.99
C LEU A 92 -13.22 0.03 -5.76
N GLN A 93 -13.41 0.18 -7.07
CA GLN A 93 -13.92 -0.89 -7.91
C GLN A 93 -12.94 -2.08 -7.98
N ALA A 94 -11.65 -1.79 -7.92
CA ALA A 94 -10.63 -2.84 -7.92
C ALA A 94 -10.58 -3.60 -6.59
N GLY A 95 -11.13 -3.02 -5.51
CA GLY A 95 -11.18 -3.65 -4.20
C GLY A 95 -10.36 -2.95 -3.13
N ALA A 96 -9.84 -1.75 -3.40
CA ALA A 96 -9.13 -0.97 -2.38
C ALA A 96 -10.10 -0.48 -1.29
N ASP A 97 -9.59 -0.38 -0.07
CA ASP A 97 -10.38 0.14 1.05
C ASP A 97 -10.35 1.65 1.10
N TYR A 98 -9.21 2.26 0.74
CA TYR A 98 -9.00 3.71 0.82
C TYR A 98 -8.19 4.20 -0.38
N PHE A 99 -8.39 5.48 -0.71
CA PHE A 99 -7.61 6.17 -1.74
C PHE A 99 -7.03 7.46 -1.17
N LEU A 100 -5.74 7.71 -1.43
CA LEU A 100 -5.08 8.96 -1.07
C LEU A 100 -4.56 9.66 -2.31
N LEU A 101 -4.94 10.91 -2.52
CA LEU A 101 -4.45 11.71 -3.64
C LEU A 101 -3.11 12.35 -3.26
N LYS A 102 -2.10 12.15 -4.10
CA LYS A 102 -0.78 12.75 -3.88
C LYS A 102 -0.75 14.20 -4.35
N PRO A 103 -0.02 15.09 -3.68
CA PRO A 103 0.68 14.83 -2.44
C PRO A 103 -0.27 14.81 -1.24
N TYR A 104 -0.19 13.80 -0.41
CA TYR A 104 -0.96 13.75 0.83
C TYR A 104 -0.03 14.05 2.01
N MET A 105 -0.61 14.55 3.10
CA MET A 105 0.13 14.80 4.33
C MET A 105 0.24 13.51 5.13
N PRO A 106 1.30 13.34 5.93
CA PRO A 106 1.42 12.16 6.79
C PRO A 106 0.19 11.93 7.68
N ASN A 107 -0.45 13.00 8.15
CA ASN A 107 -1.65 12.89 8.97
C ASN A 107 -2.81 12.22 8.21
N ASP A 108 -2.90 12.43 6.90
CA ASP A 108 -3.95 11.79 6.09
C ASP A 108 -3.80 10.28 6.14
N LEU A 109 -2.57 9.80 6.06
CA LEU A 109 -2.29 8.36 6.16
C LEU A 109 -2.58 7.84 7.57
N PHE A 110 -2.15 8.57 8.61
CA PHE A 110 -2.42 8.16 9.98
C PHE A 110 -3.91 8.07 10.27
N ASP A 111 -4.71 9.01 9.74
CA ASP A 111 -6.17 8.97 9.92
C ASP A 111 -6.76 7.68 9.33
N VAL A 112 -6.28 7.25 8.17
CA VAL A 112 -6.72 6.01 7.54
C VAL A 112 -6.31 4.80 8.38
N LEU A 113 -5.08 4.77 8.88
CA LEU A 113 -4.57 3.65 9.67
C LEU A 113 -5.30 3.48 10.99
N ARG A 114 -5.84 4.56 11.53
CA ARG A 114 -6.56 4.56 12.81
C ARG A 114 -8.07 4.40 12.68
N ALA A 115 -8.55 4.44 11.44
CA ALA A 115 -10.00 4.37 11.17
C ALA A 115 -10.59 2.99 11.50
#